data_11019782fbfa8afc96bfcd92cbd7c962
#
_entry.id   11019782fbfa8afc96bfcd92cbd7c962
#
_cell.length_a   1.000
_cell.length_b   1.000
_cell.length_c   1.000
_cell.angle_alpha   90.00
_cell.angle_beta   90.00
_cell.angle_gamma   90.00
#
_symmetry.space_group_name_H-M   'P 1'
#
loop_
_entity.id
_entity.type
_entity.pdbx_description
1 polymer ?
#
loop_
_entity_poly.entity_id
_entity_poly.type
_entity_poly.pdbx_seq_one_letter_code
_entity_poly.pdbx_strand_id
1 'polypeptide(L)'
;PCLIFLGVGAMTDFGPLIANPKSLLLGAAAQLGIFATFLVTQIDVFGFTVAQSASIGIIGGADGPTAIFLTSKLAPELLGPIAVAAYSYMALVPVIQPPIMRALTTKKERMIRMNQLRQVSKKEKIIFPIVVAIVVSLIVPSAGTLIGCLMLGNLFKECGVVERLSKAAQNELNNIVVIMLGVTVGATATASAFLNFQTIAILCVGIVAFGIGSAGGVLMAKLMNLFLKEKINPLIGSAGVSAVPMAARVSQVEGQK
;
A
#
# COMPACT_ATOMS: atom_id res chain seq x y z
N PRO A 1 -0.75 -12.10 -9.52
CA PRO A 1 -0.84 -10.82 -8.79
C PRO A 1 -1.40 -9.67 -9.62
N CYS A 2 -0.99 -9.51 -10.93
CA CYS A 2 -1.43 -8.37 -11.75
C CYS A 2 -2.95 -8.26 -11.89
N LEU A 3 -3.67 -9.37 -11.99
CA LEU A 3 -5.14 -9.38 -12.06
C LEU A 3 -5.82 -8.88 -10.78
N ILE A 4 -5.19 -9.01 -9.62
CA ILE A 4 -5.69 -8.41 -8.38
C ILE A 4 -5.70 -6.89 -8.50
N PHE A 5 -4.66 -6.31 -9.11
CA PHE A 5 -4.59 -4.87 -9.35
C PHE A 5 -5.68 -4.36 -10.31
N LEU A 6 -6.16 -5.20 -11.23
CA LEU A 6 -7.33 -4.87 -12.06
C LEU A 6 -8.58 -4.69 -11.18
N GLY A 7 -8.82 -5.63 -10.27
CA GLY A 7 -9.93 -5.55 -9.31
C GLY A 7 -9.79 -4.36 -8.35
N VAL A 8 -8.59 -4.15 -7.80
CA VAL A 8 -8.29 -3.00 -6.93
C VAL A 8 -8.52 -1.68 -7.66
N GLY A 9 -8.07 -1.56 -8.91
CA GLY A 9 -8.29 -0.37 -9.73
C GLY A 9 -9.77 -0.08 -9.94
N ALA A 10 -10.56 -1.12 -10.21
CA ALA A 10 -12.00 -0.99 -10.37
C ALA A 10 -12.74 -0.62 -9.06
N MET A 11 -12.17 -0.92 -7.90
CA MET A 11 -12.70 -0.49 -6.59
C MET A 11 -12.25 0.91 -6.19
N THR A 12 -11.09 1.36 -6.66
CA THR A 12 -10.45 2.60 -6.21
C THR A 12 -11.13 3.84 -6.82
N ASP A 13 -11.30 4.90 -6.01
CA ASP A 13 -11.69 6.23 -6.48
C ASP A 13 -10.48 7.17 -6.39
N PHE A 14 -9.94 7.55 -7.53
CA PHE A 14 -8.84 8.51 -7.63
C PHE A 14 -9.30 9.97 -7.62
N GLY A 15 -10.61 10.24 -7.52
CA GLY A 15 -11.16 11.59 -7.44
C GLY A 15 -10.45 12.48 -6.42
N PRO A 16 -10.29 12.06 -5.15
CA PRO A 16 -9.57 12.83 -4.15
C PRO A 16 -8.12 13.16 -4.53
N LEU A 17 -7.43 12.22 -5.19
CA LEU A 17 -6.06 12.42 -5.65
C LEU A 17 -5.97 13.44 -6.80
N ILE A 18 -6.89 13.35 -7.76
CA ILE A 18 -7.01 14.29 -8.88
C ILE A 18 -7.36 15.69 -8.35
N ALA A 19 -8.24 15.77 -7.36
CA ALA A 19 -8.65 17.04 -6.74
C ALA A 19 -7.50 17.71 -5.98
N ASN A 20 -6.65 16.94 -5.31
CA ASN A 20 -5.51 17.44 -4.55
C ASN A 20 -4.24 16.58 -4.77
N PRO A 21 -3.48 16.82 -5.85
CA PRO A 21 -2.28 16.06 -6.16
C PRO A 21 -1.19 16.10 -5.07
N LYS A 22 -1.21 17.11 -4.19
CA LYS A 22 -0.26 17.21 -3.06
C LYS A 22 -0.37 16.02 -2.10
N SER A 23 -1.51 15.32 -2.08
CA SER A 23 -1.71 14.11 -1.28
C SER A 23 -0.80 12.93 -1.70
N LEU A 24 -0.24 12.95 -2.92
CA LEU A 24 0.79 12.01 -3.35
C LEU A 24 2.03 12.02 -2.43
N LEU A 25 2.37 13.18 -1.86
CA LEU A 25 3.51 13.31 -0.94
C LEU A 25 3.29 12.48 0.34
N LEU A 26 2.03 12.34 0.78
CA LEU A 26 1.71 11.51 1.95
C LEU A 26 1.94 10.03 1.67
N GLY A 27 1.51 9.56 0.50
CA GLY A 27 1.81 8.21 0.04
C GLY A 27 3.30 7.96 -0.13
N ALA A 28 4.02 8.91 -0.75
CA ALA A 28 5.47 8.82 -0.91
C ALA A 28 6.20 8.73 0.44
N ALA A 29 5.78 9.51 1.44
CA ALA A 29 6.37 9.47 2.77
C ALA A 29 6.07 8.15 3.52
N ALA A 30 4.91 7.55 3.30
CA ALA A 30 4.60 6.24 3.87
C ALA A 30 5.52 5.13 3.31
N GLN A 31 6.11 5.31 2.12
CA GLN A 31 7.10 4.38 1.55
C GLN A 31 8.46 4.42 2.28
N LEU A 32 8.71 5.37 3.18
CA LEU A 32 9.90 5.36 4.05
C LEU A 32 10.05 4.04 4.81
N GLY A 33 8.94 3.37 5.15
CA GLY A 33 8.97 2.03 5.74
C GLY A 33 9.65 1.00 4.84
N ILE A 34 9.44 1.05 3.53
CA ILE A 34 10.07 0.14 2.55
C ILE A 34 11.59 0.38 2.52
N PHE A 35 12.02 1.63 2.38
CA PHE A 35 13.43 1.98 2.31
C PHE A 35 14.16 1.68 3.62
N ALA A 36 13.55 2.00 4.77
CA ALA A 36 14.12 1.67 6.07
C ALA A 36 14.31 0.16 6.24
N THR A 37 13.32 -0.64 5.84
CA THR A 37 13.39 -2.10 5.89
C THR A 37 14.51 -2.62 5.01
N PHE A 38 14.60 -2.13 3.77
CA PHE A 38 15.66 -2.51 2.85
C PHE A 38 17.04 -2.25 3.45
N LEU A 39 17.27 -1.06 4.01
CA LEU A 39 18.55 -0.71 4.64
C LEU A 39 18.86 -1.56 5.87
N VAL A 40 17.88 -1.78 6.75
CA VAL A 40 18.06 -2.59 7.95
C VAL A 40 18.40 -4.04 7.60
N THR A 41 17.75 -4.61 6.60
CA THR A 41 18.01 -6.00 6.19
C THR A 41 19.33 -6.19 5.45
N GLN A 42 19.99 -5.11 5.01
CA GLN A 42 21.35 -5.15 4.46
C GLN A 42 22.44 -5.26 5.54
N ILE A 43 22.10 -5.13 6.83
CA ILE A 43 23.07 -5.32 7.91
C ILE A 43 23.49 -6.78 7.94
N ASP A 44 24.80 -7.02 7.98
CA ASP A 44 25.41 -8.38 7.89
C ASP A 44 24.85 -9.39 8.89
N VAL A 45 24.36 -8.93 10.04
CA VAL A 45 23.73 -9.78 11.08
C VAL A 45 22.57 -10.61 10.55
N PHE A 46 21.85 -10.14 9.55
CA PHE A 46 20.69 -10.85 8.98
C PHE A 46 21.09 -11.81 7.85
N GLY A 47 22.21 -11.59 7.19
CA GLY A 47 22.73 -12.44 6.12
C GLY A 47 21.85 -12.51 4.87
N PHE A 48 21.05 -11.46 4.58
CA PHE A 48 20.22 -11.37 3.38
C PHE A 48 21.00 -10.80 2.19
N THR A 49 20.74 -11.35 1.02
CA THR A 49 21.22 -10.76 -0.24
C THR A 49 20.45 -9.48 -0.57
N VAL A 50 20.98 -8.66 -1.47
CA VAL A 50 20.32 -7.43 -1.94
C VAL A 50 18.92 -7.72 -2.51
N ALA A 51 18.77 -8.82 -3.28
CA ALA A 51 17.50 -9.23 -3.85
C ALA A 51 16.49 -9.67 -2.78
N GLN A 52 16.94 -10.39 -1.77
CA GLN A 52 16.13 -10.78 -0.61
C GLN A 52 15.71 -9.56 0.21
N SER A 53 16.64 -8.64 0.48
CA SER A 53 16.36 -7.39 1.20
C SER A 53 15.37 -6.51 0.45
N ALA A 54 15.44 -6.43 -0.87
CA ALA A 54 14.46 -5.74 -1.68
C ALA A 54 13.07 -6.37 -1.58
N SER A 55 13.01 -7.70 -1.57
CA SER A 55 11.76 -8.46 -1.38
C SER A 55 11.17 -8.29 0.02
N ILE A 56 12.02 -8.24 1.05
CA ILE A 56 11.60 -8.00 2.44
C ILE A 56 11.16 -6.54 2.61
N GLY A 57 11.88 -5.61 1.99
CA GLY A 57 11.61 -4.19 2.06
C GLY A 57 10.16 -3.83 1.72
N ILE A 58 9.59 -4.47 0.71
CA ILE A 58 8.22 -4.19 0.25
C ILE A 58 7.15 -4.46 1.32
N ILE A 59 7.45 -5.31 2.32
CA ILE A 59 6.57 -5.59 3.46
C ILE A 59 6.25 -4.29 4.23
N GLY A 60 7.23 -3.38 4.31
CA GLY A 60 7.06 -2.08 4.98
C GLY A 60 5.98 -1.19 4.37
N GLY A 61 5.58 -1.45 3.12
CA GLY A 61 4.45 -0.82 2.46
C GLY A 61 3.09 -1.43 2.81
N ALA A 62 3.06 -2.60 3.47
CA ALA A 62 1.85 -3.36 3.81
C ALA A 62 0.97 -3.69 2.59
N ASP A 63 1.60 -4.05 1.47
CA ASP A 63 0.94 -4.42 0.21
C ASP A 63 1.24 -5.89 -0.13
N GLY A 64 0.29 -6.77 0.20
CA GLY A 64 0.42 -8.21 -0.02
C GLY A 64 0.63 -8.60 -1.49
N PRO A 65 -0.22 -8.17 -2.42
CA PRO A 65 -0.09 -8.48 -3.84
C PRO A 65 1.23 -8.01 -4.46
N THR A 66 1.70 -6.81 -4.14
CA THR A 66 2.99 -6.29 -4.61
C THR A 66 4.16 -7.05 -4.00
N ALA A 67 4.09 -7.39 -2.71
CA ALA A 67 5.11 -8.19 -2.04
C ALA A 67 5.28 -9.54 -2.73
N ILE A 68 4.19 -10.24 -3.03
CA ILE A 68 4.23 -11.52 -3.75
C ILE A 68 4.77 -11.34 -5.17
N PHE A 69 4.34 -10.31 -5.90
CA PHE A 69 4.81 -10.05 -7.26
C PHE A 69 6.31 -9.81 -7.30
N LEU A 70 6.82 -8.98 -6.41
CA LEU A 70 8.24 -8.65 -6.37
C LEU A 70 9.08 -9.84 -5.92
N THR A 71 8.66 -10.51 -4.84
CA THR A 71 9.38 -11.67 -4.28
C THR A 71 9.43 -12.82 -5.26
N SER A 72 8.36 -13.08 -6.01
CA SER A 72 8.35 -14.13 -7.04
C SER A 72 9.40 -13.93 -8.14
N LYS A 73 9.87 -12.69 -8.33
CA LYS A 73 10.89 -12.33 -9.31
C LYS A 73 12.29 -12.25 -8.72
N LEU A 74 12.43 -11.73 -7.51
CA LEU A 74 13.73 -11.41 -6.91
C LEU A 74 14.26 -12.49 -5.96
N ALA A 75 13.36 -13.11 -5.18
CA ALA A 75 13.71 -14.09 -4.14
C ALA A 75 12.59 -15.13 -3.97
N PRO A 76 12.37 -16.02 -4.98
CA PRO A 76 11.28 -17.00 -4.95
C PRO A 76 11.30 -17.92 -3.72
N GLU A 77 12.48 -18.17 -3.15
CA GLU A 77 12.68 -18.97 -1.95
C GLU A 77 12.06 -18.35 -0.69
N LEU A 78 11.89 -17.03 -0.65
CA LEU A 78 11.25 -16.31 0.46
C LEU A 78 9.77 -16.05 0.24
N LEU A 79 9.17 -16.55 -0.84
CA LEU A 79 7.80 -16.25 -1.22
C LEU A 79 6.79 -16.60 -0.12
N GLY A 80 6.90 -17.77 0.49
CA GLY A 80 6.03 -18.21 1.58
C GLY A 80 6.10 -17.30 2.81
N PRO A 81 7.28 -17.15 3.44
CA PRO A 81 7.48 -16.27 4.58
C PRO A 81 7.04 -14.83 4.34
N ILE A 82 7.40 -14.24 3.20
CA ILE A 82 7.05 -12.84 2.87
C ILE A 82 5.54 -12.68 2.65
N ALA A 83 4.89 -13.62 1.97
CA ALA A 83 3.45 -13.54 1.77
C ALA A 83 2.69 -13.63 3.09
N VAL A 84 3.05 -14.56 3.98
CA VAL A 84 2.43 -14.68 5.31
C VAL A 84 2.68 -13.42 6.14
N ALA A 85 3.91 -12.89 6.13
CA ALA A 85 4.23 -11.63 6.81
C ALA A 85 3.35 -10.48 6.30
N ALA A 86 3.31 -10.24 4.99
CA ALA A 86 2.59 -9.13 4.38
C ALA A 86 1.09 -9.18 4.69
N TYR A 87 0.44 -10.34 4.58
CA TYR A 87 -0.98 -10.48 4.91
C TYR A 87 -1.25 -10.41 6.42
N SER A 88 -0.36 -10.95 7.25
CA SER A 88 -0.49 -10.84 8.71
C SER A 88 -0.43 -9.39 9.17
N TYR A 89 0.45 -8.58 8.58
CA TYR A 89 0.55 -7.15 8.93
C TYR A 89 -0.67 -6.36 8.49
N MET A 90 -1.28 -6.68 7.36
CA MET A 90 -2.55 -6.07 6.98
C MET A 90 -3.62 -6.30 8.06
N ALA A 91 -3.67 -7.50 8.66
CA ALA A 91 -4.60 -7.79 9.76
C ALA A 91 -4.22 -7.07 11.07
N LEU A 92 -2.93 -6.79 11.30
CA LEU A 92 -2.42 -6.12 12.51
C LEU A 92 -2.49 -4.59 12.45
N VAL A 93 -2.85 -4.00 11.32
CA VAL A 93 -3.03 -2.54 11.15
C VAL A 93 -3.83 -1.89 12.29
N PRO A 94 -5.01 -2.43 12.70
CA PRO A 94 -5.79 -1.83 13.79
C PRO A 94 -5.11 -1.84 15.15
N VAL A 95 -4.09 -2.67 15.33
CA VAL A 95 -3.34 -2.79 16.58
C VAL A 95 -2.10 -1.91 16.57
N ILE A 96 -1.37 -1.88 15.45
CA ILE A 96 -0.07 -1.20 15.34
C ILE A 96 -0.23 0.30 15.10
N GLN A 97 -1.16 0.72 14.25
CA GLN A 97 -1.29 2.15 13.88
C GLN A 97 -1.78 3.08 15.01
N PRO A 98 -2.81 2.74 15.81
CA PRO A 98 -3.35 3.67 16.79
C PRO A 98 -2.33 4.17 17.81
N PRO A 99 -1.45 3.34 18.42
CA PRO A 99 -0.41 3.82 19.33
C PRO A 99 0.52 4.83 18.67
N ILE A 100 0.94 4.57 17.42
CA ILE A 100 1.85 5.43 16.66
C ILE A 100 1.18 6.77 16.36
N MET A 101 -0.05 6.75 15.88
CA MET A 101 -0.83 7.96 15.60
C MET A 101 -1.00 8.82 16.86
N ARG A 102 -1.33 8.19 17.99
CA ARG A 102 -1.50 8.90 19.26
C ARG A 102 -0.20 9.50 19.79
N ALA A 103 0.90 8.78 19.64
CA ALA A 103 2.22 9.26 20.06
C ALA A 103 2.69 10.46 19.22
N LEU A 104 2.37 10.47 17.93
CA LEU A 104 2.84 11.49 16.99
C LEU A 104 1.88 12.66 16.80
N THR A 105 0.63 12.59 17.29
CA THR A 105 -0.36 13.66 17.08
C THR A 105 -0.98 14.13 18.39
N THR A 106 -1.19 15.43 18.51
CA THR A 106 -1.93 16.02 19.62
C THR A 106 -3.45 15.92 19.40
N LYS A 107 -4.25 16.01 20.48
CA LYS A 107 -5.71 16.04 20.37
C LYS A 107 -6.20 17.17 19.44
N LYS A 108 -5.57 18.35 19.49
CA LYS A 108 -5.92 19.50 18.64
C LYS A 108 -5.70 19.19 17.15
N GLU A 109 -4.61 18.51 16.82
CA GLU A 109 -4.30 18.12 15.42
C GLU A 109 -5.29 17.07 14.90
N ARG A 110 -5.72 16.13 15.74
CA ARG A 110 -6.71 15.09 15.36
C ARG A 110 -8.11 15.66 15.12
N MET A 111 -8.44 16.79 15.75
CA MET A 111 -9.73 17.48 15.59
C MET A 111 -9.81 18.37 14.33
N ILE A 112 -8.74 18.50 13.55
CA ILE A 112 -8.74 19.28 12.32
C ILE A 112 -9.74 18.65 11.34
N ARG A 113 -10.78 19.43 10.96
CA ARG A 113 -11.72 19.07 9.90
C ARG A 113 -11.16 19.55 8.57
N MET A 114 -11.09 18.65 7.61
CA MET A 114 -10.67 18.99 6.27
C MET A 114 -11.87 19.48 5.45
N ASN A 115 -11.65 20.52 4.64
CA ASN A 115 -12.66 21.01 3.73
C ASN A 115 -12.96 19.98 2.63
N GLN A 116 -14.18 20.07 2.07
CA GLN A 116 -14.57 19.25 0.95
C GLN A 116 -13.68 19.56 -0.26
N LEU A 117 -13.15 18.53 -0.90
CA LEU A 117 -12.34 18.67 -2.09
C LEU A 117 -13.19 19.18 -3.27
N ARG A 118 -12.53 19.83 -4.25
CA ARG A 118 -13.22 20.24 -5.49
C ARG A 118 -13.86 19.03 -6.16
N GLN A 119 -14.98 19.22 -6.80
CA GLN A 119 -15.58 18.19 -7.64
C GLN A 119 -14.71 17.96 -8.88
N VAL A 120 -14.40 16.70 -9.15
CA VAL A 120 -13.62 16.27 -10.32
C VAL A 120 -14.58 15.92 -11.44
N SER A 121 -14.32 16.43 -12.64
CA SER A 121 -15.16 16.15 -13.81
C SER A 121 -15.00 14.68 -14.27
N LYS A 122 -16.04 14.14 -14.91
CA LYS A 122 -16.00 12.77 -15.48
C LYS A 122 -14.87 12.63 -16.51
N LYS A 123 -14.59 13.68 -17.28
CA LYS A 123 -13.49 13.68 -18.26
C LYS A 123 -12.12 13.52 -17.58
N GLU A 124 -11.87 14.26 -16.50
CA GLU A 124 -10.62 14.13 -15.73
C GLU A 124 -10.45 12.72 -15.19
N LYS A 125 -11.52 12.11 -14.65
CA LYS A 125 -11.50 10.74 -14.11
C LYS A 125 -11.22 9.67 -15.17
N ILE A 126 -11.64 9.87 -16.43
CA ILE A 126 -11.37 8.95 -17.55
C ILE A 126 -9.96 9.13 -18.11
N ILE A 127 -9.49 10.38 -18.22
CA ILE A 127 -8.17 10.69 -18.79
C ILE A 127 -7.05 10.29 -17.82
N PHE A 128 -7.27 10.47 -16.52
CA PHE A 128 -6.29 10.22 -15.46
C PHE A 128 -5.63 8.82 -15.56
N PRO A 129 -6.37 7.69 -15.57
CA PRO A 129 -5.76 6.37 -15.62
C PRO A 129 -4.96 6.13 -16.90
N ILE A 130 -5.39 6.69 -18.02
CA ILE A 130 -4.68 6.57 -19.30
C ILE A 130 -3.32 7.29 -19.22
N VAL A 131 -3.32 8.55 -18.76
CA VAL A 131 -2.09 9.33 -18.63
C VAL A 131 -1.14 8.70 -17.63
N VAL A 132 -1.64 8.27 -16.46
CA VAL A 132 -0.81 7.63 -15.44
C VAL A 132 -0.19 6.33 -15.96
N ALA A 133 -0.97 5.48 -16.66
CA ALA A 133 -0.45 4.25 -17.25
C ALA A 133 0.70 4.53 -18.22
N ILE A 134 0.54 5.51 -19.11
CA ILE A 134 1.57 5.88 -20.09
C ILE A 134 2.81 6.44 -19.39
N VAL A 135 2.64 7.44 -18.55
CA VAL A 135 3.76 8.13 -17.88
C VAL A 135 4.56 7.17 -17.01
N VAL A 136 3.89 6.37 -16.18
CA VAL A 136 4.59 5.43 -15.29
C VAL A 136 5.28 4.32 -16.10
N SER A 137 4.68 3.82 -17.16
CA SER A 137 5.31 2.80 -18.03
C SER A 137 6.55 3.34 -18.75
N LEU A 138 6.60 4.63 -19.08
CA LEU A 138 7.77 5.26 -19.69
C LEU A 138 8.90 5.48 -18.67
N ILE A 139 8.56 5.85 -17.43
CA ILE A 139 9.56 6.13 -16.37
C ILE A 139 10.08 4.81 -15.76
N VAL A 140 9.18 3.86 -15.48
CA VAL A 140 9.49 2.59 -14.83
C VAL A 140 8.83 1.44 -15.61
N PRO A 141 9.44 0.97 -16.72
CA PRO A 141 8.86 -0.07 -17.57
C PRO A 141 8.51 -1.36 -16.82
N SER A 142 9.29 -1.74 -15.82
CA SER A 142 9.07 -2.94 -15.00
C SER A 142 7.78 -2.89 -14.17
N ALA A 143 7.28 -1.71 -13.83
CA ALA A 143 6.02 -1.50 -13.13
C ALA A 143 4.81 -1.42 -14.08
N GLY A 144 5.05 -1.32 -15.40
CA GLY A 144 4.01 -1.07 -16.40
C GLY A 144 2.87 -2.08 -16.37
N THR A 145 3.17 -3.37 -16.18
CA THR A 145 2.13 -4.41 -16.08
C THR A 145 1.23 -4.22 -14.86
N LEU A 146 1.80 -3.90 -13.69
CA LEU A 146 1.03 -3.69 -12.46
C LEU A 146 0.16 -2.44 -12.55
N ILE A 147 0.78 -1.31 -12.90
CA ILE A 147 0.10 -0.02 -13.02
C ILE A 147 -0.90 -0.05 -14.17
N GLY A 148 -0.55 -0.70 -15.30
CA GLY A 148 -1.46 -0.89 -16.42
C GLY A 148 -2.74 -1.63 -16.03
N CYS A 149 -2.64 -2.72 -15.27
CA CYS A 149 -3.80 -3.44 -14.75
C CYS A 149 -4.61 -2.58 -13.77
N LEU A 150 -3.95 -1.86 -12.86
CA LEU A 150 -4.61 -0.95 -11.91
C LEU A 150 -5.40 0.14 -12.64
N MET A 151 -4.76 0.80 -13.58
CA MET A 151 -5.36 1.89 -14.34
C MET A 151 -6.45 1.41 -15.30
N LEU A 152 -6.30 0.22 -15.89
CA LEU A 152 -7.34 -0.40 -16.70
C LEU A 152 -8.60 -0.71 -15.87
N GLY A 153 -8.43 -1.25 -14.66
CA GLY A 153 -9.55 -1.47 -13.75
C GLY A 153 -10.26 -0.17 -13.38
N ASN A 154 -9.51 0.88 -13.09
CA ASN A 154 -10.07 2.19 -12.82
C ASN A 154 -10.82 2.78 -14.03
N LEU A 155 -10.27 2.60 -15.22
CA LEU A 155 -10.93 3.01 -16.46
C LEU A 155 -12.27 2.28 -16.66
N PHE A 156 -12.37 0.99 -16.34
CA PHE A 156 -13.64 0.24 -16.40
C PHE A 156 -14.70 0.86 -15.50
N LYS A 157 -14.30 1.32 -14.30
CA LYS A 157 -15.21 2.00 -13.38
C LYS A 157 -15.65 3.37 -13.89
N GLU A 158 -14.70 4.21 -14.27
CA GLU A 158 -14.95 5.64 -14.54
C GLU A 158 -15.59 5.89 -15.92
N CYS A 159 -15.37 5.02 -16.91
CA CYS A 159 -16.00 5.17 -18.23
C CYS A 159 -17.53 4.97 -18.18
N GLY A 160 -18.02 4.09 -17.30
CA GLY A 160 -19.45 3.82 -17.13
C GLY A 160 -20.11 3.06 -18.29
N VAL A 161 -19.32 2.54 -19.25
CA VAL A 161 -19.83 1.81 -20.42
C VAL A 161 -19.75 0.30 -20.21
N VAL A 162 -18.79 -0.16 -19.40
CA VAL A 162 -18.50 -1.58 -19.18
C VAL A 162 -18.76 -1.97 -17.70
N GLU A 163 -19.88 -1.55 -17.15
CA GLU A 163 -20.20 -1.75 -15.73
C GLU A 163 -20.18 -3.25 -15.34
N ARG A 164 -20.63 -4.13 -16.22
CA ARG A 164 -20.60 -5.58 -15.99
C ARG A 164 -19.17 -6.10 -15.85
N LEU A 165 -18.24 -5.63 -16.69
CA LEU A 165 -16.83 -6.01 -16.59
C LEU A 165 -16.16 -5.42 -15.33
N SER A 166 -16.51 -4.20 -14.98
CA SER A 166 -16.06 -3.56 -13.74
C SER A 166 -16.48 -4.37 -12.51
N LYS A 167 -17.75 -4.79 -12.44
CA LYS A 167 -18.27 -5.63 -11.35
C LYS A 167 -17.59 -7.01 -11.32
N ALA A 168 -17.43 -7.65 -12.47
CA ALA A 168 -16.76 -8.94 -12.58
C ALA A 168 -15.27 -8.84 -12.12
N ALA A 169 -14.58 -7.77 -12.47
CA ALA A 169 -13.20 -7.55 -12.03
C ALA A 169 -13.09 -7.33 -10.51
N GLN A 170 -14.06 -6.61 -9.92
CA GLN A 170 -14.07 -6.29 -8.49
C GLN A 170 -14.38 -7.52 -7.63
N ASN A 171 -15.26 -8.40 -8.07
CA ASN A 171 -15.80 -9.50 -7.28
C ASN A 171 -15.28 -10.86 -7.78
N GLU A 172 -15.80 -11.37 -8.90
CA GLU A 172 -15.59 -12.74 -9.33
C GLU A 172 -14.13 -13.00 -9.67
N LEU A 173 -13.55 -12.18 -10.54
CA LEU A 173 -12.14 -12.34 -10.95
C LEU A 173 -11.19 -12.16 -9.78
N ASN A 174 -11.41 -11.13 -8.97
CA ASN A 174 -10.57 -10.83 -7.82
C ASN A 174 -10.61 -12.00 -6.81
N ASN A 175 -11.79 -12.54 -6.50
CA ASN A 175 -11.96 -13.66 -5.58
C ASN A 175 -11.28 -14.93 -6.10
N ILE A 176 -11.48 -15.26 -7.38
CA ILE A 176 -10.84 -16.44 -8.02
C ILE A 176 -9.32 -16.31 -7.92
N VAL A 177 -8.77 -15.17 -8.29
CA VAL A 177 -7.30 -14.94 -8.28
C VAL A 177 -6.74 -14.97 -6.85
N VAL A 178 -7.46 -14.42 -5.87
CA VAL A 178 -7.06 -14.48 -4.45
C VAL A 178 -7.06 -15.90 -3.93
N ILE A 179 -8.07 -16.72 -4.28
CA ILE A 179 -8.10 -18.15 -3.91
C ILE A 179 -6.91 -18.89 -4.52
N MET A 180 -6.69 -18.73 -5.81
CA MET A 180 -5.55 -19.37 -6.51
C MET A 180 -4.21 -18.97 -5.91
N LEU A 181 -4.06 -17.67 -5.60
CA LEU A 181 -2.86 -17.14 -4.96
C LEU A 181 -2.66 -17.74 -3.57
N GLY A 182 -3.71 -17.78 -2.74
CA GLY A 182 -3.67 -18.34 -1.40
C GLY A 182 -3.29 -19.82 -1.42
N VAL A 183 -3.85 -20.61 -2.33
CA VAL A 183 -3.50 -22.03 -2.51
C VAL A 183 -2.04 -22.19 -2.96
N THR A 184 -1.60 -21.43 -3.96
CA THR A 184 -0.23 -21.50 -4.48
C THR A 184 0.79 -21.12 -3.42
N VAL A 185 0.58 -20.01 -2.72
CA VAL A 185 1.47 -19.55 -1.66
C VAL A 185 1.44 -20.52 -0.46
N GLY A 186 0.25 -21.01 -0.09
CA GLY A 186 0.12 -22.00 0.97
C GLY A 186 0.87 -23.30 0.68
N ALA A 187 0.88 -23.75 -0.58
CA ALA A 187 1.63 -24.91 -1.00
C ALA A 187 3.17 -24.76 -0.88
N THR A 188 3.69 -23.53 -0.84
CA THR A 188 5.11 -23.26 -0.60
C THR A 188 5.47 -23.22 0.89
N ALA A 189 4.47 -23.27 1.78
CA ALA A 189 4.66 -23.19 3.22
C ALA A 189 5.14 -24.51 3.78
N THR A 190 6.44 -24.66 3.95
CA THR A 190 7.08 -25.82 4.62
C THR A 190 7.55 -25.46 6.02
N ALA A 191 7.58 -26.43 6.95
CA ALA A 191 8.06 -26.19 8.31
C ALA A 191 9.49 -25.65 8.33
N SER A 192 10.36 -26.13 7.44
CA SER A 192 11.74 -25.65 7.31
C SER A 192 11.84 -24.21 6.82
N ALA A 193 10.90 -23.73 6.00
CA ALA A 193 10.86 -22.36 5.53
C ALA A 193 10.38 -21.39 6.62
N PHE A 194 9.55 -21.86 7.58
CA PHE A 194 8.96 -21.01 8.61
C PHE A 194 9.71 -21.02 9.94
N LEU A 195 10.32 -22.16 10.30
CA LEU A 195 11.01 -22.34 11.58
C LEU A 195 12.52 -22.08 11.44
N ASN A 196 12.89 -20.94 10.87
CA ASN A 196 14.27 -20.51 10.78
C ASN A 196 14.44 -19.07 11.27
N PHE A 197 15.67 -18.71 11.61
CA PHE A 197 16.01 -17.37 12.10
C PHE A 197 15.63 -16.28 11.12
N GLN A 198 15.81 -16.49 9.81
CA GLN A 198 15.51 -15.52 8.77
C GLN A 198 14.02 -15.17 8.71
N THR A 199 13.15 -16.16 8.84
CA THR A 199 11.69 -15.90 8.85
C THR A 199 11.26 -15.12 10.08
N ILE A 200 11.81 -15.43 11.25
CA ILE A 200 11.55 -14.65 12.47
C ILE A 200 12.05 -13.23 12.31
N ALA A 201 13.24 -13.05 11.74
CA ALA A 201 13.79 -11.72 11.44
C ALA A 201 12.88 -10.93 10.47
N ILE A 202 12.38 -11.56 9.40
CA ILE A 202 11.42 -10.95 8.47
C ILE A 202 10.17 -10.46 9.20
N LEU A 203 9.63 -11.30 10.11
CA LEU A 203 8.46 -10.94 10.91
C LEU A 203 8.74 -9.75 11.83
N CYS A 204 9.84 -9.74 12.57
CA CYS A 204 10.18 -8.65 13.48
C CYS A 204 10.44 -7.34 12.74
N VAL A 205 11.26 -7.39 11.69
CA VAL A 205 11.62 -6.22 10.89
C VAL A 205 10.39 -5.63 10.19
N GLY A 206 9.48 -6.48 9.71
CA GLY A 206 8.25 -6.02 9.06
C GLY A 206 7.33 -5.23 9.98
N ILE A 207 7.18 -5.61 11.26
CA ILE A 207 6.38 -4.83 12.23
C ILE A 207 6.98 -3.43 12.43
N VAL A 208 8.30 -3.36 12.61
CA VAL A 208 9.02 -2.08 12.77
C VAL A 208 8.90 -1.24 11.51
N ALA A 209 9.08 -1.85 10.36
CA ALA A 209 8.96 -1.22 9.05
C ALA A 209 7.59 -0.58 8.83
N PHE A 210 6.53 -1.32 9.13
CA PHE A 210 5.16 -0.82 9.04
C PHE A 210 4.93 0.36 9.99
N GLY A 211 5.51 0.30 11.18
CA GLY A 211 5.51 1.40 12.15
C GLY A 211 6.20 2.65 11.59
N ILE A 212 7.37 2.50 10.98
CA ILE A 212 8.13 3.60 10.37
C ILE A 212 7.34 4.20 9.19
N GLY A 213 6.73 3.39 8.34
CA GLY A 213 5.89 3.86 7.23
C GLY A 213 4.71 4.69 7.72
N SER A 214 3.99 4.20 8.73
CA SER A 214 2.86 4.91 9.34
C SER A 214 3.31 6.22 9.99
N ALA A 215 4.44 6.22 10.71
CA ALA A 215 5.03 7.40 11.32
C ALA A 215 5.48 8.42 10.26
N GLY A 216 6.14 7.96 9.19
CA GLY A 216 6.58 8.79 8.08
C GLY A 216 5.43 9.55 7.42
N GLY A 217 4.32 8.87 7.15
CA GLY A 217 3.12 9.49 6.60
C GLY A 217 2.53 10.58 7.50
N VAL A 218 2.41 10.30 8.81
CA VAL A 218 1.91 11.29 9.80
C VAL A 218 2.85 12.48 9.93
N LEU A 219 4.16 12.25 9.99
CA LEU A 219 5.17 13.32 10.09
C LEU A 219 5.18 14.19 8.84
N MET A 220 5.04 13.60 7.64
CA MET A 220 4.92 14.36 6.39
C MET A 220 3.67 15.24 6.38
N ALA A 221 2.53 14.74 6.86
CA ALA A 221 1.32 15.55 6.97
C ALA A 221 1.52 16.74 7.92
N LYS A 222 2.25 16.55 9.03
CA LYS A 222 2.63 17.65 9.94
C LYS A 222 3.58 18.64 9.26
N LEU A 223 4.57 18.13 8.53
CA LEU A 223 5.50 18.99 7.77
C LEU A 223 4.75 19.82 6.71
N MET A 224 3.84 19.18 5.97
CA MET A 224 3.00 19.89 5.01
C MET A 224 2.17 20.99 5.66
N ASN A 225 1.68 20.78 6.88
CA ASN A 225 0.91 21.78 7.63
C ASN A 225 1.70 23.06 8.00
N LEU A 226 3.04 23.03 7.94
CA LEU A 226 3.87 24.24 8.09
C LEU A 226 3.80 25.16 6.86
N PHE A 227 3.55 24.57 5.68
CA PHE A 227 3.55 25.29 4.41
C PHE A 227 2.15 25.50 3.82
N LEU A 228 1.14 24.76 4.32
CA LEU A 228 -0.23 24.85 3.84
C LEU A 228 -1.01 25.95 4.58
N LYS A 229 -1.73 26.78 3.81
CA LYS A 229 -2.68 27.76 4.37
C LYS A 229 -3.86 27.05 5.06
N GLU A 230 -4.40 26.02 4.44
CA GLU A 230 -5.44 25.15 5.01
C GLU A 230 -4.79 23.90 5.58
N LYS A 231 -4.96 23.72 6.88
CA LYS A 231 -4.35 22.58 7.60
C LYS A 231 -5.09 21.29 7.26
N ILE A 232 -4.32 20.24 7.00
CA ILE A 232 -4.82 18.87 6.84
C ILE A 232 -4.72 18.12 8.17
N ASN A 233 -5.61 17.17 8.40
CA ASN A 233 -5.53 16.31 9.57
C ASN A 233 -4.33 15.35 9.40
N PRO A 234 -3.33 15.36 10.32
CA PRO A 234 -2.15 14.51 10.18
C PRO A 234 -2.44 13.01 10.14
N LEU A 235 -3.58 12.57 10.66
CA LEU A 235 -3.99 11.16 10.62
C LEU A 235 -4.17 10.64 9.19
N ILE A 236 -4.42 11.51 8.20
CA ILE A 236 -4.52 11.07 6.79
C ILE A 236 -3.19 10.50 6.29
N GLY A 237 -2.07 10.95 6.84
CA GLY A 237 -0.75 10.43 6.48
C GLY A 237 -0.56 8.96 6.84
N SER A 238 -1.18 8.48 7.91
CA SER A 238 -1.12 7.05 8.27
C SER A 238 -1.94 6.18 7.32
N ALA A 239 -2.90 6.74 6.59
CA ALA A 239 -3.64 6.04 5.55
C ALA A 239 -2.85 5.90 4.24
N GLY A 240 -1.68 6.53 4.12
CA GLY A 240 -0.80 6.44 2.95
C GLY A 240 -0.11 5.09 2.78
N VAL A 241 -0.12 4.22 3.78
CA VAL A 241 0.34 2.83 3.64
C VAL A 241 -0.64 2.03 2.78
N SER A 242 -0.12 1.06 2.02
CA SER A 242 -0.90 0.35 0.97
C SER A 242 -2.01 -0.55 1.51
N ALA A 243 -2.07 -0.84 2.81
CA ALA A 243 -3.23 -1.48 3.48
C ALA A 243 -4.46 -0.56 3.55
N VAL A 244 -4.79 0.09 2.44
CA VAL A 244 -5.68 1.26 2.34
C VAL A 244 -7.03 1.09 3.04
N PRO A 245 -7.84 0.03 2.81
CA PRO A 245 -9.17 -0.04 3.45
C PRO A 245 -9.09 -0.09 4.97
N MET A 246 -8.11 -0.83 5.52
CA MET A 246 -7.91 -0.97 6.96
C MET A 246 -7.28 0.27 7.58
N ALA A 247 -6.20 0.79 6.97
CA ALA A 247 -5.48 1.97 7.45
C ALA A 247 -6.38 3.22 7.44
N ALA A 248 -7.15 3.44 6.39
CA ALA A 248 -8.09 4.55 6.30
C ALA A 248 -9.18 4.46 7.38
N ARG A 249 -9.75 3.26 7.59
CA ARG A 249 -10.76 3.03 8.62
C ARG A 249 -10.21 3.30 10.03
N VAL A 250 -8.99 2.82 10.31
CA VAL A 250 -8.33 3.05 11.61
C VAL A 250 -8.06 4.54 11.82
N SER A 251 -7.57 5.24 10.80
CA SER A 251 -7.34 6.68 10.87
C SER A 251 -8.63 7.45 11.11
N GLN A 252 -9.73 7.06 10.47
CA GLN A 252 -11.04 7.66 10.67
C GLN A 252 -11.56 7.44 12.10
N VAL A 253 -11.48 6.21 12.62
CA VAL A 253 -11.92 5.88 13.99
C VAL A 253 -11.10 6.65 15.03
N GLU A 254 -9.79 6.79 14.83
CA GLU A 254 -8.95 7.58 15.75
C GLU A 254 -9.24 9.09 15.66
N GLY A 255 -9.62 9.59 14.49
CA GLY A 255 -10.00 10.99 14.32
C GLY A 255 -11.38 11.34 14.89
N GLN A 256 -12.22 10.35 15.17
CA GLN A 256 -13.55 10.52 15.78
C GLN A 256 -13.53 10.44 17.31
N LYS A 257 -12.43 10.04 17.93
CA LYS A 257 -12.20 9.97 19.39
C LYS A 257 -11.64 11.28 19.92
#